data_3563025a884ce609022a3837d69a2dc5
#
_entry.id   3563025a884ce609022a3837d69a2dc5
#
_cell.length_a   1.000
_cell.length_b   1.000
_cell.length_c   1.000
_cell.angle_alpha   90.00
_cell.angle_beta   90.00
_cell.angle_gamma   90.00
#
_symmetry.space_group_name_H-M   'P 1'
#
loop_
_entity.id
_entity.type
_entity.pdbx_description
1 polymer ?
#
loop_
_entity_poly.entity_id
_entity_poly.type
_entity_poly.pdbx_seq_one_letter_code
_entity_poly.pdbx_strand_id
1 'polypeptide(L)'
;VYKRQGPFRPTRIAAAAAALAGVALIGLIPPVLARGPGVAAGLAIPFGPSLTAAGWQAVSFPGRPAARFTARGSDAVHVETAGGAGLLWRPLPTSAAGATTATWRWRKALGVGPTDLSRKGGDDRLLAVYFAFVDPRDVSGRTDLKALLRSGRGDILMYVWGGQGRPGTLVNVPYFKGRGRAVVKQPADAAAEKWFEENAALADDFRRAFGRPPGRLVAIALSSDADDTGGHNIAALADLYVK
;
A
#
# COMPACT_ATOMS: atom_id res chain seq x y z
N VAL A 1 12.07 18.49 80.05
CA VAL A 1 11.38 19.59 79.36
C VAL A 1 10.90 19.10 77.99
N TYR A 2 9.61 18.72 77.90
CA TYR A 2 8.97 18.23 76.68
C TYR A 2 8.43 19.43 75.91
N LYS A 3 8.92 19.65 74.65
CA LYS A 3 8.26 20.59 73.69
C LYS A 3 7.24 19.85 72.90
N ARG A 4 6.00 20.26 73.02
CA ARG A 4 4.87 19.83 72.24
C ARG A 4 5.03 20.35 70.80
N GLN A 5 5.00 19.46 69.84
CA GLN A 5 4.81 19.82 68.40
C GLN A 5 3.34 19.91 68.12
N GLY A 6 2.94 21.02 67.49
CA GLY A 6 1.55 21.30 67.08
C GLY A 6 1.15 20.52 65.82
N PRO A 7 -0.16 20.44 65.51
CA PRO A 7 -0.67 19.57 64.43
C PRO A 7 -0.36 20.09 63.07
N PHE A 8 0.13 19.19 62.20
CA PHE A 8 0.35 19.40 60.80
C PHE A 8 -1.02 19.61 60.09
N ARG A 9 -1.18 20.72 59.40
CA ARG A 9 -2.31 20.98 58.50
C ARG A 9 -1.95 20.38 57.13
N PRO A 10 -2.77 19.52 56.50
CA PRO A 10 -2.53 19.06 55.13
C PRO A 10 -2.89 20.19 54.13
N THR A 11 -1.90 20.62 53.41
CA THR A 11 -2.07 21.51 52.27
C THR A 11 -2.81 20.75 51.16
N ARG A 12 -3.97 21.23 50.77
CA ARG A 12 -4.72 20.69 49.61
C ARG A 12 -3.93 21.01 48.33
N ILE A 13 -3.33 20.00 47.71
CA ILE A 13 -2.79 20.07 46.36
C ILE A 13 -4.02 19.97 45.42
N ALA A 14 -4.37 21.07 44.78
CA ALA A 14 -5.33 21.09 43.73
C ALA A 14 -4.77 20.33 42.54
N ALA A 15 -5.32 19.14 42.25
CA ALA A 15 -5.03 18.42 41.04
C ALA A 15 -5.69 19.19 39.87
N ALA A 16 -4.88 19.87 39.08
CA ALA A 16 -5.28 20.40 37.79
C ALA A 16 -5.44 19.22 36.82
N ALA A 17 -6.68 18.85 36.56
CA ALA A 17 -7.01 17.92 35.48
C ALA A 17 -6.70 18.62 34.15
N ALA A 18 -5.56 18.34 33.55
CA ALA A 18 -5.29 18.69 32.17
C ALA A 18 -6.17 17.80 31.29
N ALA A 19 -7.28 18.36 30.80
CA ALA A 19 -8.04 17.77 29.73
C ALA A 19 -7.17 17.79 28.46
N LEU A 20 -6.55 16.69 28.12
CA LEU A 20 -5.97 16.43 26.80
C LEU A 20 -7.13 16.36 25.81
N ALA A 21 -7.50 17.52 25.24
CA ALA A 21 -8.29 17.59 24.01
C ALA A 21 -7.42 16.98 22.91
N GLY A 22 -7.61 15.69 22.62
CA GLY A 22 -7.07 15.04 21.44
C GLY A 22 -7.65 15.73 20.20
N VAL A 23 -6.97 16.73 19.69
CA VAL A 23 -7.21 17.24 18.34
C VAL A 23 -6.77 16.12 17.40
N ALA A 24 -7.74 15.35 16.90
CA ALA A 24 -7.53 14.50 15.75
C ALA A 24 -7.16 15.43 14.59
N LEU A 25 -5.88 15.61 14.33
CA LEU A 25 -5.37 16.15 13.08
C LEU A 25 -5.76 15.15 11.98
N ILE A 26 -7.01 15.26 11.51
CA ILE A 26 -7.40 14.70 10.22
C ILE A 26 -6.60 15.54 9.22
N GLY A 27 -5.42 15.05 8.85
CA GLY A 27 -4.63 15.69 7.81
C GLY A 27 -5.48 15.81 6.56
N LEU A 28 -5.95 17.02 6.28
CA LEU A 28 -6.64 17.35 5.03
C LEU A 28 -5.67 17.06 3.90
N ILE A 29 -5.79 15.87 3.29
CA ILE A 29 -5.12 15.59 2.03
C ILE A 29 -5.68 16.59 1.05
N PRO A 30 -4.88 17.52 0.50
CA PRO A 30 -5.40 18.49 -0.47
C PRO A 30 -6.01 17.73 -1.67
N PRO A 31 -7.01 18.33 -2.35
CA PRO A 31 -7.68 17.70 -3.47
C PRO A 31 -6.64 17.28 -4.51
N VAL A 32 -6.84 16.09 -5.06
CA VAL A 32 -6.04 15.57 -6.20
C VAL A 32 -6.25 16.57 -7.35
N LEU A 33 -5.20 17.28 -7.72
CA LEU A 33 -5.27 18.19 -8.87
C LEU A 33 -5.61 17.36 -10.11
N ALA A 34 -6.62 17.81 -10.85
CA ALA A 34 -7.02 17.17 -12.10
C ALA A 34 -5.82 17.09 -13.05
N ARG A 35 -5.68 15.93 -13.69
CA ARG A 35 -4.59 15.69 -14.66
C ARG A 35 -4.78 16.58 -15.88
N GLY A 36 -3.74 17.33 -16.26
CA GLY A 36 -3.74 18.10 -17.50
C GLY A 36 -3.93 17.22 -18.74
N PRO A 37 -4.45 17.75 -19.85
CA PRO A 37 -4.64 17.01 -21.10
C PRO A 37 -3.28 16.60 -21.67
N GLY A 38 -3.00 15.29 -21.80
CA GLY A 38 -1.76 14.83 -22.45
C GLY A 38 -1.30 13.40 -22.16
N VAL A 39 -2.02 12.61 -21.37
CA VAL A 39 -1.66 11.20 -21.14
C VAL A 39 -2.37 10.30 -22.14
N ALA A 40 -1.57 9.56 -22.93
CA ALA A 40 -2.07 8.55 -23.86
C ALA A 40 -3.09 7.65 -23.16
N ALA A 41 -4.25 7.46 -23.82
CA ALA A 41 -5.41 6.78 -23.28
C ALA A 41 -5.09 5.34 -22.84
N GLY A 42 -4.86 5.14 -21.55
CA GLY A 42 -4.81 3.84 -20.88
C GLY A 42 -6.17 3.49 -20.29
N LEU A 43 -6.38 2.23 -19.94
CA LEU A 43 -7.53 1.80 -19.17
C LEU A 43 -7.42 2.36 -17.74
N ALA A 44 -8.35 3.22 -17.35
CA ALA A 44 -8.44 3.73 -15.99
C ALA A 44 -8.86 2.62 -15.03
N ILE A 45 -8.25 2.58 -13.86
CA ILE A 45 -8.58 1.66 -12.77
C ILE A 45 -9.22 2.47 -11.63
N PRO A 46 -10.54 2.72 -11.70
CA PRO A 46 -11.21 3.60 -10.77
C PRO A 46 -11.30 2.99 -9.36
N PHE A 47 -11.34 3.86 -8.35
CA PHE A 47 -11.70 3.52 -6.99
C PHE A 47 -13.21 3.75 -6.70
N GLY A 48 -13.88 4.50 -7.58
CA GLY A 48 -15.32 4.75 -7.60
C GLY A 48 -15.85 5.55 -6.42
N PRO A 49 -17.18 5.73 -6.33
CA PRO A 49 -17.78 6.35 -5.16
C PRO A 49 -17.60 5.47 -3.91
N SER A 50 -17.46 4.15 -4.11
CA SER A 50 -17.01 3.20 -3.09
C SER A 50 -16.13 2.11 -3.73
N LEU A 51 -15.22 1.57 -2.94
CA LEU A 51 -14.30 0.53 -3.39
C LEU A 51 -15.04 -0.72 -3.89
N THR A 52 -16.09 -1.14 -3.16
CA THR A 52 -16.89 -2.32 -3.54
C THR A 52 -17.62 -2.09 -4.86
N ALA A 53 -18.23 -0.93 -5.07
CA ALA A 53 -18.91 -0.59 -6.32
C ALA A 53 -17.95 -0.57 -7.51
N ALA A 54 -16.68 -0.20 -7.28
CA ALA A 54 -15.62 -0.24 -8.28
C ALA A 54 -14.99 -1.64 -8.45
N GLY A 55 -15.51 -2.68 -7.78
CA GLY A 55 -15.05 -4.05 -7.91
C GLY A 55 -13.83 -4.41 -7.05
N TRP A 56 -13.44 -3.53 -6.13
CA TRP A 56 -12.36 -3.80 -5.17
C TRP A 56 -12.84 -4.66 -4.02
N GLN A 57 -11.98 -5.55 -3.54
CA GLN A 57 -12.21 -6.46 -2.42
C GLN A 57 -11.06 -6.33 -1.42
N ALA A 58 -11.39 -6.05 -0.16
CA ALA A 58 -10.43 -5.99 0.93
C ALA A 58 -10.13 -7.40 1.46
N VAL A 59 -8.88 -7.64 1.81
CA VAL A 59 -8.39 -8.85 2.47
C VAL A 59 -7.64 -8.44 3.72
N SER A 60 -8.06 -8.96 4.86
CA SER A 60 -7.37 -8.86 6.13
C SER A 60 -6.62 -10.16 6.44
N PHE A 61 -5.62 -10.07 7.29
CA PHE A 61 -4.82 -11.22 7.72
C PHE A 61 -5.19 -11.58 9.17
N PRO A 62 -5.44 -12.86 9.48
CA PRO A 62 -5.79 -13.28 10.83
C PRO A 62 -4.73 -12.87 11.86
N GLY A 63 -5.20 -12.38 13.02
CA GLY A 63 -4.33 -11.99 14.13
C GLY A 63 -3.60 -10.66 13.97
N ARG A 64 -3.92 -9.87 12.93
CA ARG A 64 -3.33 -8.56 12.66
C ARG A 64 -4.40 -7.49 12.49
N PRO A 65 -4.20 -6.26 12.98
CA PRO A 65 -5.06 -5.13 12.62
C PRO A 65 -5.14 -4.96 11.11
N ALA A 66 -6.34 -4.73 10.60
CA ALA A 66 -6.53 -4.57 9.15
C ALA A 66 -6.14 -3.17 8.70
N ALA A 67 -5.45 -3.06 7.56
CA ALA A 67 -5.30 -1.80 6.88
C ALA A 67 -6.65 -1.28 6.41
N ARG A 68 -6.86 0.04 6.53
CA ARG A 68 -8.07 0.74 6.09
C ARG A 68 -7.83 1.36 4.73
N PHE A 69 -8.69 1.03 3.78
CA PHE A 69 -8.71 1.63 2.45
C PHE A 69 -10.02 2.43 2.30
N THR A 70 -9.93 3.68 1.88
CA THR A 70 -11.09 4.56 1.73
C THR A 70 -11.03 5.29 0.40
N ALA A 71 -12.06 5.12 -0.45
CA ALA A 71 -12.15 5.84 -1.71
C ALA A 71 -12.20 7.37 -1.45
N ARG A 72 -11.54 8.11 -2.30
CA ARG A 72 -11.53 9.58 -2.32
C ARG A 72 -11.83 10.06 -3.73
N GLY A 73 -13.11 10.28 -4.00
CA GLY A 73 -13.59 10.48 -5.36
C GLY A 73 -13.53 9.18 -6.18
N SER A 74 -13.51 9.32 -7.50
CA SER A 74 -13.49 8.19 -8.45
C SER A 74 -12.10 7.62 -8.71
N ASP A 75 -11.07 8.39 -8.49
CA ASP A 75 -9.70 8.19 -9.00
C ASP A 75 -8.63 8.06 -7.91
N ALA A 76 -9.00 8.16 -6.65
CA ALA A 76 -8.05 8.08 -5.53
C ALA A 76 -8.52 7.17 -4.39
N VAL A 77 -7.56 6.62 -3.66
CA VAL A 77 -7.75 5.86 -2.43
C VAL A 77 -6.81 6.36 -1.34
N HIS A 78 -7.36 6.55 -0.15
CA HIS A 78 -6.59 6.77 1.08
C HIS A 78 -6.32 5.44 1.77
N VAL A 79 -5.11 5.27 2.29
CA VAL A 79 -4.65 4.05 2.95
C VAL A 79 -4.09 4.40 4.31
N GLU A 80 -4.56 3.71 5.35
CA GLU A 80 -4.09 3.84 6.72
C GLU A 80 -3.86 2.47 7.33
N THR A 81 -2.71 2.28 7.99
CA THR A 81 -2.33 1.02 8.64
C THR A 81 -1.58 1.33 9.91
N ALA A 82 -2.02 0.81 11.05
CA ALA A 82 -1.39 1.00 12.35
C ALA A 82 -1.11 -0.38 12.97
N GLY A 83 0.15 -0.76 13.07
CA GLY A 83 0.60 -2.04 13.63
C GLY A 83 -0.03 -3.26 12.97
N GLY A 84 -0.41 -3.16 11.71
CA GLY A 84 -1.16 -4.20 11.02
C GLY A 84 -0.85 -4.29 9.53
N ALA A 85 -1.66 -5.04 8.80
CA ALA A 85 -1.50 -5.26 7.38
C ALA A 85 -2.84 -5.40 6.66
N GLY A 86 -2.85 -5.11 5.35
CA GLY A 86 -4.03 -5.34 4.52
C GLY A 86 -3.75 -5.29 3.03
N LEU A 87 -4.62 -5.94 2.30
CA LEU A 87 -4.59 -5.98 0.85
C LEU A 87 -5.96 -5.56 0.31
N LEU A 88 -5.96 -4.73 -0.72
CA LEU A 88 -7.13 -4.34 -1.50
C LEU A 88 -6.88 -4.80 -2.94
N TRP A 89 -7.70 -5.66 -3.51
CA TRP A 89 -7.49 -6.20 -4.85
C TRP A 89 -8.74 -6.14 -5.72
N ARG A 90 -8.56 -6.17 -7.02
CA ARG A 90 -9.64 -6.36 -7.98
C ARG A 90 -9.17 -7.15 -9.21
N PRO A 91 -10.07 -7.96 -9.84
CA PRO A 91 -9.81 -8.52 -11.17
C PRO A 91 -9.81 -7.41 -12.22
N LEU A 92 -9.03 -7.60 -13.27
CA LEU A 92 -9.00 -6.70 -14.41
C LEU A 92 -9.82 -7.30 -15.58
N PRO A 93 -10.45 -6.46 -16.40
CA PRO A 93 -11.13 -6.92 -17.60
C PRO A 93 -10.12 -7.48 -18.62
N THR A 94 -10.59 -8.31 -19.53
CA THR A 94 -9.75 -8.91 -20.58
C THR A 94 -9.06 -7.89 -21.47
N SER A 95 -9.62 -6.68 -21.61
CA SER A 95 -8.98 -5.56 -22.31
C SER A 95 -7.67 -5.09 -21.69
N ALA A 96 -7.44 -5.37 -20.40
CA ALA A 96 -6.19 -5.08 -19.72
C ALA A 96 -5.14 -6.19 -19.87
N ALA A 97 -5.49 -7.34 -20.41
CA ALA A 97 -4.66 -8.56 -20.39
C ALA A 97 -3.30 -8.41 -21.08
N GLY A 98 -3.20 -7.54 -22.08
CA GLY A 98 -1.97 -7.24 -22.81
C GLY A 98 -1.26 -5.97 -22.35
N ALA A 99 -1.64 -5.39 -21.22
CA ALA A 99 -1.03 -4.14 -20.75
C ALA A 99 0.48 -4.32 -20.49
N THR A 100 1.27 -3.41 -21.04
CA THR A 100 2.73 -3.40 -20.96
C THR A 100 3.27 -2.30 -20.07
N THR A 101 2.43 -1.32 -19.71
CA THR A 101 2.79 -0.19 -18.85
C THR A 101 1.68 0.09 -17.85
N ALA A 102 2.06 0.73 -16.73
CA ALA A 102 1.11 1.28 -15.77
C ALA A 102 1.61 2.65 -15.27
N THR A 103 0.66 3.51 -14.92
CA THR A 103 0.97 4.82 -14.33
C THR A 103 0.08 5.06 -13.13
N TRP A 104 0.60 5.75 -12.11
CA TRP A 104 -0.15 6.21 -10.96
C TRP A 104 0.56 7.37 -10.29
N ARG A 105 -0.11 8.02 -9.35
CA ARG A 105 0.51 8.94 -8.40
C ARG A 105 0.30 8.41 -6.99
N TRP A 106 1.25 8.62 -6.12
CA TRP A 106 1.13 8.33 -4.71
C TRP A 106 1.79 9.39 -3.83
N ARG A 107 1.35 9.43 -2.59
CA ARG A 107 1.80 10.39 -1.59
C ARG A 107 1.89 9.71 -0.23
N LYS A 108 2.96 10.01 0.49
CA LYS A 108 3.16 9.62 1.88
C LYS A 108 2.83 10.83 2.79
N ALA A 109 2.02 10.62 3.83
CA ALA A 109 1.92 11.54 4.97
C ALA A 109 2.76 11.00 6.13
N LEU A 110 2.66 9.70 6.41
CA LEU A 110 3.42 9.01 7.45
C LEU A 110 3.79 7.62 6.95
N GLY A 111 4.93 7.07 7.33
CA GLY A 111 5.33 5.72 6.94
C GLY A 111 6.39 5.13 7.83
N VAL A 112 6.44 3.80 7.84
CA VAL A 112 7.49 3.03 8.51
C VAL A 112 8.86 3.37 7.91
N GLY A 113 9.90 3.22 8.74
CA GLY A 113 11.29 3.40 8.32
C GLY A 113 11.76 2.35 7.30
N PRO A 114 13.04 2.41 6.91
CA PRO A 114 13.64 1.43 5.99
C PRO A 114 13.61 0.02 6.58
N THR A 115 13.17 -0.95 5.79
CA THR A 115 13.03 -2.38 6.13
C THR A 115 13.73 -3.24 5.09
N ASP A 116 13.97 -4.50 5.39
CA ASP A 116 14.49 -5.48 4.42
C ASP A 116 13.33 -6.25 3.78
N LEU A 117 12.87 -5.77 2.64
CA LEU A 117 11.76 -6.34 1.88
C LEU A 117 11.99 -7.81 1.43
N SER A 118 13.22 -8.33 1.52
CA SER A 118 13.55 -9.71 1.14
C SER A 118 13.38 -10.71 2.30
N ARG A 119 13.16 -10.21 3.52
CA ARG A 119 13.12 -11.02 4.74
C ARG A 119 11.69 -11.14 5.26
N LYS A 120 11.28 -12.36 5.58
CA LYS A 120 10.02 -12.60 6.31
C LYS A 120 10.10 -11.98 7.70
N GLY A 121 9.04 -11.28 8.11
CA GLY A 121 9.00 -10.58 9.38
C GLY A 121 9.92 -9.35 9.40
N GLY A 122 10.07 -8.67 8.28
CA GLY A 122 10.89 -7.48 8.12
C GLY A 122 10.57 -6.76 6.82
N ASP A 123 9.44 -7.07 6.20
CA ASP A 123 9.06 -6.56 4.89
C ASP A 123 7.96 -5.47 4.94
N ASP A 124 7.82 -4.80 6.08
CA ASP A 124 6.93 -3.65 6.24
C ASP A 124 7.23 -2.58 5.20
N ARG A 125 6.18 -1.95 4.70
CA ARG A 125 6.25 -0.95 3.63
C ARG A 125 5.04 -0.03 3.68
N LEU A 126 5.25 1.22 3.26
CA LEU A 126 4.19 2.22 3.21
C LEU A 126 3.05 1.76 2.29
N LEU A 127 3.39 1.45 1.05
CA LEU A 127 2.42 1.09 0.02
C LEU A 127 3.07 0.25 -1.08
N ALA A 128 2.35 -0.73 -1.60
CA ALA A 128 2.75 -1.48 -2.78
C ALA A 128 1.59 -1.61 -3.77
N VAL A 129 1.92 -1.54 -5.07
CA VAL A 129 1.00 -1.82 -6.18
C VAL A 129 1.42 -3.13 -6.81
N TYR A 130 0.49 -4.07 -6.92
CA TYR A 130 0.71 -5.42 -7.43
C TYR A 130 0.08 -5.59 -8.81
N PHE A 131 0.77 -6.29 -9.67
CA PHE A 131 0.30 -6.72 -10.97
C PHE A 131 0.43 -8.24 -11.04
N ALA A 132 -0.72 -8.94 -11.15
CA ALA A 132 -0.77 -10.40 -11.21
C ALA A 132 -0.85 -10.87 -12.66
N PHE A 133 0.12 -11.69 -13.05
CA PHE A 133 0.21 -12.26 -14.40
C PHE A 133 0.00 -13.77 -14.33
N VAL A 134 -0.70 -14.32 -15.31
CA VAL A 134 -0.91 -15.77 -15.46
C VAL A 134 -0.54 -16.22 -16.87
N ASP A 135 -0.10 -17.45 -16.98
CA ASP A 135 0.08 -18.08 -18.30
C ASP A 135 -1.27 -18.07 -19.03
N PRO A 136 -1.33 -17.69 -20.32
CA PRO A 136 -2.58 -17.74 -21.10
C PRO A 136 -3.30 -19.08 -21.06
N ARG A 137 -2.56 -20.18 -20.88
CA ARG A 137 -3.10 -21.54 -20.76
C ARG A 137 -3.81 -21.80 -19.44
N ASP A 138 -3.51 -21.01 -18.41
CA ASP A 138 -4.07 -21.13 -17.05
C ASP A 138 -5.29 -20.22 -16.82
N VAL A 139 -5.67 -19.42 -17.80
CA VAL A 139 -6.83 -18.53 -17.72
C VAL A 139 -8.11 -19.32 -17.97
N SER A 140 -8.70 -19.87 -16.92
CA SER A 140 -10.02 -20.49 -16.96
C SER A 140 -11.03 -19.60 -16.23
N GLY A 141 -11.91 -18.92 -16.93
CA GLY A 141 -13.07 -18.22 -16.35
C GLY A 141 -12.73 -17.07 -15.39
N ARG A 142 -13.42 -17.00 -14.28
CA ARG A 142 -13.24 -15.96 -13.24
C ARG A 142 -11.92 -16.18 -12.49
N THR A 143 -11.01 -15.22 -12.62
CA THR A 143 -9.78 -15.24 -11.84
C THR A 143 -10.07 -14.81 -10.40
N ASP A 144 -10.06 -15.76 -9.47
CA ASP A 144 -10.00 -15.49 -8.03
C ASP A 144 -8.54 -15.34 -7.62
N LEU A 145 -8.14 -14.13 -7.19
CA LEU A 145 -6.76 -13.88 -6.75
C LEU A 145 -6.33 -14.80 -5.61
N LYS A 146 -7.23 -15.12 -4.68
CA LYS A 146 -6.92 -16.04 -3.56
C LYS A 146 -6.65 -17.46 -4.09
N ALA A 147 -7.45 -17.92 -5.04
CA ALA A 147 -7.24 -19.20 -5.70
C ALA A 147 -5.94 -19.20 -6.50
N LEU A 148 -5.66 -18.13 -7.24
CA LEU A 148 -4.40 -17.96 -7.98
C LEU A 148 -3.18 -17.99 -7.06
N LEU A 149 -3.19 -17.25 -5.97
CA LEU A 149 -2.09 -17.23 -5.00
C LEU A 149 -1.88 -18.61 -4.34
N ARG A 150 -2.97 -19.34 -4.01
CA ARG A 150 -2.91 -20.68 -3.41
C ARG A 150 -2.45 -21.75 -4.41
N SER A 151 -2.89 -21.66 -5.65
CA SER A 151 -2.58 -22.69 -6.68
C SER A 151 -1.11 -22.75 -7.07
N GLY A 152 -0.32 -21.75 -6.68
CA GLY A 152 1.05 -21.65 -7.13
C GLY A 152 1.19 -21.25 -8.60
N ARG A 153 0.12 -20.86 -9.25
CA ARG A 153 0.12 -20.39 -10.64
C ARG A 153 0.16 -18.85 -10.69
N GLY A 154 0.80 -18.33 -11.71
CA GLY A 154 0.97 -16.89 -11.92
C GLY A 154 2.12 -16.27 -11.12
N ASP A 155 2.54 -15.14 -11.59
CA ASP A 155 3.61 -14.33 -11.04
C ASP A 155 3.10 -12.97 -10.60
N ILE A 156 3.73 -12.42 -9.59
CA ILE A 156 3.38 -11.14 -9.00
C ILE A 156 4.56 -10.18 -9.18
N LEU A 157 4.37 -9.15 -9.98
CA LEU A 157 5.26 -8.00 -10.04
C LEU A 157 4.70 -6.90 -9.14
N MET A 158 5.52 -6.38 -8.25
CA MET A 158 5.14 -5.34 -7.30
C MET A 158 5.96 -4.09 -7.53
N TYR A 159 5.37 -2.93 -7.31
CA TYR A 159 6.07 -1.67 -7.19
C TYR A 159 5.85 -1.13 -5.78
N VAL A 160 6.96 -0.79 -5.10
CA VAL A 160 6.94 -0.55 -3.66
C VAL A 160 7.43 0.86 -3.34
N TRP A 161 6.72 1.53 -2.43
CA TRP A 161 7.23 2.62 -1.65
C TRP A 161 7.59 2.10 -0.26
N GLY A 162 8.87 1.97 0.01
CA GLY A 162 9.40 1.40 1.27
C GLY A 162 10.71 0.66 1.05
N GLY A 163 11.17 0.03 2.14
CA GLY A 163 12.42 -0.70 2.15
C GLY A 163 13.68 0.19 2.18
N GLN A 164 14.82 -0.46 2.27
CA GLN A 164 16.14 0.19 2.29
C GLN A 164 16.81 0.30 0.90
N GLY A 165 16.14 -0.23 -0.15
CA GLY A 165 16.65 -0.22 -1.52
C GLY A 165 16.53 1.15 -2.19
N ARG A 166 17.42 1.43 -3.15
CA ARG A 166 17.31 2.60 -4.03
C ARG A 166 16.23 2.39 -5.08
N PRO A 167 15.66 3.46 -5.67
CA PRO A 167 14.75 3.33 -6.80
C PRO A 167 15.34 2.43 -7.91
N GLY A 168 14.53 1.51 -8.43
CA GLY A 168 14.94 0.50 -9.41
C GLY A 168 15.51 -0.80 -8.82
N THR A 169 15.76 -0.88 -7.51
CA THR A 169 16.19 -2.12 -6.85
C THR A 169 15.14 -3.20 -7.02
N LEU A 170 15.58 -4.37 -7.51
CA LEU A 170 14.75 -5.57 -7.64
C LEU A 170 14.93 -6.45 -6.40
N VAL A 171 13.82 -6.84 -5.78
CA VAL A 171 13.79 -7.62 -4.54
C VAL A 171 12.98 -8.90 -4.72
N ASN A 172 13.48 -10.01 -4.19
CA ASN A 172 12.72 -11.27 -4.09
C ASN A 172 11.73 -11.18 -2.93
N VAL A 173 10.44 -11.33 -3.21
CA VAL A 173 9.41 -11.30 -2.16
C VAL A 173 9.26 -12.69 -1.54
N PRO A 174 9.52 -12.85 -0.24
CA PRO A 174 9.71 -14.18 0.37
C PRO A 174 8.44 -15.02 0.43
N TYR A 175 7.25 -14.40 0.42
CA TYR A 175 5.96 -15.10 0.58
C TYR A 175 5.44 -15.78 -0.68
N PHE A 176 6.01 -15.50 -1.86
CA PHE A 176 5.51 -16.01 -3.15
C PHE A 176 6.31 -17.18 -3.72
N LYS A 177 7.17 -17.81 -2.92
CA LYS A 177 7.95 -19.00 -3.34
C LYS A 177 8.65 -18.82 -4.71
N GLY A 178 9.33 -17.70 -4.88
CA GLY A 178 10.05 -17.37 -6.12
C GLY A 178 9.21 -16.73 -7.23
N ARG A 179 7.88 -16.62 -7.06
CA ARG A 179 6.95 -16.05 -8.04
C ARG A 179 6.59 -14.58 -7.76
N GLY A 180 7.16 -13.97 -6.74
CA GLY A 180 6.97 -12.56 -6.38
C GLY A 180 8.28 -11.80 -6.52
N ARG A 181 8.22 -10.67 -7.21
CA ARG A 181 9.31 -9.72 -7.33
C ARG A 181 8.79 -8.33 -7.05
N ALA A 182 9.58 -7.56 -6.32
CA ALA A 182 9.29 -6.15 -6.07
C ALA A 182 10.36 -5.25 -6.71
N VAL A 183 9.92 -4.14 -7.25
CA VAL A 183 10.77 -3.04 -7.72
C VAL A 183 10.53 -1.86 -6.79
N VAL A 184 11.56 -1.38 -6.12
CA VAL A 184 11.50 -0.17 -5.31
C VAL A 184 11.32 1.02 -6.23
N LYS A 185 10.25 1.80 -6.05
CA LYS A 185 10.02 3.06 -6.78
C LYS A 185 10.41 4.25 -5.92
N GLN A 186 10.01 4.22 -4.65
CA GLN A 186 10.37 5.22 -3.67
C GLN A 186 10.94 4.52 -2.43
N PRO A 187 12.10 4.96 -1.90
CA PRO A 187 12.62 4.45 -0.64
C PRO A 187 11.78 4.92 0.54
N ALA A 188 11.91 4.28 1.69
CA ALA A 188 11.12 4.61 2.88
C ALA A 188 11.32 6.06 3.35
N ASP A 189 12.52 6.62 3.19
CA ASP A 189 12.90 7.99 3.55
C ASP A 189 12.56 9.05 2.50
N ALA A 190 11.95 8.67 1.37
CA ALA A 190 11.47 9.65 0.39
C ALA A 190 10.54 10.69 1.05
N ALA A 191 10.55 11.92 0.52
CA ALA A 191 9.86 13.07 1.10
C ALA A 191 8.37 12.81 1.36
N ALA A 192 7.91 13.18 2.56
CA ALA A 192 6.48 13.19 2.88
C ALA A 192 5.78 14.41 2.23
N GLU A 193 4.46 14.37 2.20
CA GLU A 193 3.58 15.45 1.75
C GLU A 193 3.75 15.87 0.28
N LYS A 194 4.48 15.07 -0.52
CA LYS A 194 4.69 15.27 -1.94
C LYS A 194 4.06 14.15 -2.76
N TRP A 195 3.40 14.49 -3.84
CA TRP A 195 2.95 13.54 -4.85
C TRP A 195 4.11 13.14 -5.75
N PHE A 196 4.33 11.83 -5.91
CA PHE A 196 5.24 11.26 -6.88
C PHE A 196 4.45 10.61 -7.99
N GLU A 197 4.78 10.92 -9.22
CA GLU A 197 4.22 10.27 -10.40
C GLU A 197 5.11 9.09 -10.77
N GLU A 198 4.47 7.94 -11.02
CA GLU A 198 5.17 6.72 -11.41
C GLU A 198 4.76 6.29 -12.80
N ASN A 199 5.74 5.81 -13.52
CA ASN A 199 5.59 5.10 -14.77
C ASN A 199 6.32 3.75 -14.65
N ALA A 200 5.60 2.66 -14.86
CA ALA A 200 6.10 1.30 -14.75
C ALA A 200 6.06 0.63 -16.13
N ALA A 201 7.22 0.21 -16.62
CA ALA A 201 7.37 -0.61 -17.81
C ALA A 201 7.12 -2.08 -17.44
N LEU A 202 5.84 -2.48 -17.27
CA LEU A 202 5.44 -3.79 -16.76
C LEU A 202 6.10 -4.94 -17.51
N ALA A 203 6.15 -4.87 -18.84
CA ALA A 203 6.70 -5.95 -19.65
C ALA A 203 8.23 -6.07 -19.49
N ASP A 204 8.94 -4.96 -19.42
CA ASP A 204 10.40 -4.95 -19.29
C ASP A 204 10.83 -5.30 -17.86
N ASP A 205 10.16 -4.72 -16.87
CA ASP A 205 10.40 -5.06 -15.47
C ASP A 205 10.09 -6.52 -15.18
N PHE A 206 9.04 -7.10 -15.82
CA PHE A 206 8.73 -8.51 -15.71
C PHE A 206 9.84 -9.39 -16.33
N ARG A 207 10.32 -9.06 -17.53
CA ARG A 207 11.44 -9.78 -18.16
C ARG A 207 12.69 -9.73 -17.29
N ARG A 208 13.03 -8.56 -16.76
CA ARG A 208 14.16 -8.37 -15.83
C ARG A 208 14.00 -9.20 -14.55
N ALA A 209 12.79 -9.29 -14.02
CA ALA A 209 12.47 -9.93 -12.74
C ALA A 209 12.40 -11.47 -12.84
N PHE A 210 11.88 -12.01 -13.96
CA PHE A 210 11.56 -13.43 -14.11
C PHE A 210 12.30 -14.12 -15.25
N GLY A 211 13.09 -13.39 -16.06
CA GLY A 211 13.88 -13.96 -17.18
C GLY A 211 13.05 -14.43 -18.39
N ARG A 212 11.76 -14.03 -18.44
CA ARG A 212 10.81 -14.43 -19.50
C ARG A 212 9.77 -13.34 -19.73
N PRO A 213 9.08 -13.33 -20.89
CA PRO A 213 7.99 -12.38 -21.12
C PRO A 213 6.83 -12.60 -20.13
N PRO A 214 6.05 -11.55 -19.80
CA PRO A 214 4.86 -11.68 -18.95
C PRO A 214 3.79 -12.52 -19.63
N GLY A 215 2.98 -13.19 -18.82
CA GLY A 215 1.69 -13.74 -19.25
C GLY A 215 0.63 -12.65 -19.35
N ARG A 216 -0.65 -13.04 -19.23
CA ARG A 216 -1.78 -12.11 -19.24
C ARG A 216 -1.90 -11.41 -17.87
N LEU A 217 -2.04 -10.09 -17.88
CA LEU A 217 -2.37 -9.33 -16.68
C LEU A 217 -3.86 -9.58 -16.32
N VAL A 218 -4.12 -10.09 -15.12
CA VAL A 218 -5.46 -10.54 -14.71
C VAL A 218 -6.00 -9.83 -13.46
N ALA A 219 -5.13 -9.28 -12.63
CA ALA A 219 -5.56 -8.58 -11.43
C ALA A 219 -4.54 -7.53 -11.00
N ILE A 220 -5.02 -6.58 -10.23
CA ILE A 220 -4.22 -5.55 -9.57
C ILE A 220 -4.56 -5.52 -8.09
N ALA A 221 -3.59 -5.21 -7.24
CA ALA A 221 -3.83 -5.02 -5.82
C ALA A 221 -2.98 -3.89 -5.23
N LEU A 222 -3.39 -3.41 -4.08
CA LEU A 222 -2.66 -2.47 -3.22
C LEU A 222 -2.47 -3.12 -1.85
N SER A 223 -1.32 -2.93 -1.22
CA SER A 223 -1.14 -3.31 0.18
C SER A 223 -0.37 -2.25 0.95
N SER A 224 -0.65 -2.18 2.24
CA SER A 224 0.16 -1.45 3.22
C SER A 224 0.43 -2.38 4.39
N ASP A 225 1.63 -2.31 4.94
CA ASP A 225 2.14 -3.22 5.94
C ASP A 225 2.98 -2.48 6.97
N ALA A 226 2.69 -2.73 8.25
CA ALA A 226 3.34 -2.12 9.40
C ALA A 226 3.30 -3.04 10.63
N ASP A 227 3.09 -4.36 10.42
CA ASP A 227 2.81 -5.28 11.52
C ASP A 227 4.08 -5.85 12.17
N ASP A 228 5.19 -5.89 11.45
CA ASP A 228 6.47 -6.32 11.99
C ASP A 228 7.14 -5.23 12.82
N THR A 229 7.02 -3.96 12.43
CA THR A 229 7.59 -2.80 13.13
C THR A 229 6.66 -2.22 14.20
N GLY A 230 5.37 -2.56 14.17
CA GLY A 230 4.34 -1.91 14.97
C GLY A 230 4.11 -0.45 14.58
N GLY A 231 4.55 -0.05 13.39
CA GLY A 231 4.54 1.33 12.92
C GLY A 231 3.17 1.80 12.41
N HIS A 232 3.16 2.99 11.81
CA HIS A 232 1.96 3.61 11.27
C HIS A 232 2.23 4.14 9.86
N ASN A 233 1.39 3.75 8.91
CA ASN A 233 1.41 4.19 7.53
C ASN A 233 0.16 5.02 7.23
N ILE A 234 0.35 6.18 6.59
CA ILE A 234 -0.70 7.01 6.02
C ILE A 234 -0.27 7.42 4.62
N ALA A 235 -1.02 6.97 3.62
CA ALA A 235 -0.72 7.21 2.22
C ALA A 235 -1.98 7.49 1.40
N ALA A 236 -1.78 7.99 0.20
CA ALA A 236 -2.79 8.06 -0.84
C ALA A 236 -2.21 7.56 -2.17
N LEU A 237 -3.05 6.95 -3.00
CA LEU A 237 -2.75 6.60 -4.37
C LEU A 237 -3.86 7.12 -5.27
N ALA A 238 -3.50 7.64 -6.43
CA ALA A 238 -4.43 8.23 -7.39
C ALA A 238 -4.01 7.97 -8.83
N ASP A 239 -4.95 8.18 -9.77
CA ASP A 239 -4.72 8.14 -11.21
C ASP A 239 -4.05 6.86 -11.68
N LEU A 240 -4.58 5.72 -11.27
CA LEU A 240 -4.08 4.41 -11.66
C LEU A 240 -4.60 4.02 -13.04
N TYR A 241 -3.67 3.80 -13.98
CA TYR A 241 -3.97 3.39 -15.37
C TYR A 241 -3.07 2.22 -15.77
N VAL A 242 -3.57 1.38 -16.67
CA VAL A 242 -2.78 0.36 -17.40
C VAL A 242 -2.94 0.54 -18.91
N LYS A 243 -1.87 0.25 -19.66
CA LYS A 243 -1.84 0.38 -21.12
C LYS A 243 -1.04 -0.75 -21.77
#